data_972a03e4327c0c937eb16d848fcc2f0e
#
_entry.id   972a03e4327c0c937eb16d848fcc2f0e
#
_cell.length_a   1.000
_cell.length_b   1.000
_cell.length_c   1.000
_cell.angle_alpha   90.00
_cell.angle_beta   90.00
_cell.angle_gamma   90.00
#
_symmetry.space_group_name_H-M   'P 1'
#
loop_
_entity.id
_entity.type
_entity.pdbx_description
1 polymer ?
#
loop_
_entity_poly.entity_id
_entity_poly.type
_entity_poly.pdbx_seq_one_letter_code
_entity_poly.pdbx_strand_id
1 'polypeptide(L)'
;MEKLERKLIILGSGPAGYTAAVYAARAGLSPCLITGMEQGGQLTTTTDVENWPGDSDGLQGPELMDRMLKHVESLEVEVIFDHIENADLSSKPYKLTGNVNTYESDSLIIATGASAQYLGLQSEQEYMGKGVSACATCDGFFYKDKEVAVIGGGNTAVEEALYLSNLCSSVTLVHRRDSLRAEKILQERLFKKEKEGNVKILWNHELIEVKGDGNLVNAIKVRDTKDSSESEVPLSGLFIAIGHKPNTDLFKDQLEMENGYLKIISGTDGNSTATSIPGVFAAGDVSDHIYRQAITSAGSGCMAALDAEKYLAEN
;
A
#
# COMPACT_ATOMS: atom_id res chain seq x y z
N MET A 1 -30.64 -6.79 -4.80
CA MET A 1 -29.35 -6.70 -5.51
C MET A 1 -29.63 -6.82 -6.99
N GLU A 2 -29.16 -5.86 -7.76
CA GLU A 2 -29.22 -5.92 -9.22
C GLU A 2 -28.08 -6.79 -9.74
N LYS A 3 -28.30 -7.51 -10.84
CA LYS A 3 -27.24 -8.29 -11.51
C LYS A 3 -26.69 -7.46 -12.66
N LEU A 4 -25.40 -7.17 -12.59
CA LEU A 4 -24.67 -6.40 -13.60
C LEU A 4 -23.67 -7.30 -14.34
N GLU A 5 -23.80 -7.39 -15.66
CA GLU A 5 -22.91 -8.16 -16.52
C GLU A 5 -21.97 -7.22 -17.27
N ARG A 6 -20.63 -7.44 -17.16
CA ARG A 6 -19.61 -6.60 -17.78
C ARG A 6 -18.51 -7.48 -18.39
N LYS A 7 -17.95 -7.05 -19.49
CA LYS A 7 -16.80 -7.75 -20.10
C LYS A 7 -15.57 -7.69 -19.20
N LEU A 8 -15.32 -6.55 -18.60
CA LEU A 8 -14.18 -6.30 -17.74
C LEU A 8 -14.61 -5.58 -16.47
N ILE A 9 -14.27 -6.14 -15.32
CA ILE A 9 -14.41 -5.49 -14.02
C ILE A 9 -13.03 -5.20 -13.45
N ILE A 10 -12.88 -4.02 -12.84
CA ILE A 10 -11.69 -3.58 -12.12
C ILE A 10 -12.07 -3.40 -10.66
N LEU A 11 -11.40 -4.13 -9.76
CA LEU A 11 -11.63 -4.04 -8.32
C LEU A 11 -10.58 -3.17 -7.65
N GLY A 12 -11.01 -2.06 -7.10
CA GLY A 12 -10.15 -1.09 -6.40
C GLY A 12 -9.93 0.19 -7.19
N SER A 13 -9.89 1.30 -6.47
CA SER A 13 -9.84 2.67 -7.00
C SER A 13 -8.54 3.41 -6.63
N GLY A 14 -7.50 2.69 -6.23
CA GLY A 14 -6.16 3.27 -6.09
C GLY A 14 -5.51 3.59 -7.45
N PRO A 15 -4.24 4.05 -7.48
CA PRO A 15 -3.54 4.39 -8.72
C PRO A 15 -3.52 3.27 -9.75
N ALA A 16 -3.43 2.01 -9.33
CA ALA A 16 -3.50 0.85 -10.21
C ALA A 16 -4.87 0.73 -10.88
N GLY A 17 -5.96 0.80 -10.10
CA GLY A 17 -7.32 0.64 -10.60
C GLY A 17 -7.73 1.77 -11.53
N TYR A 18 -7.48 3.02 -11.15
CA TYR A 18 -7.79 4.17 -12.03
C TYR A 18 -6.97 4.15 -13.31
N THR A 19 -5.69 3.79 -13.24
CA THR A 19 -4.87 3.68 -14.46
C THR A 19 -5.36 2.54 -15.35
N ALA A 20 -5.70 1.38 -14.78
CA ALA A 20 -6.29 0.28 -15.54
C ALA A 20 -7.60 0.70 -16.22
N ALA A 21 -8.46 1.45 -15.53
CA ALA A 21 -9.71 1.94 -16.08
C ALA A 21 -9.51 2.89 -17.26
N VAL A 22 -8.56 3.83 -17.17
CA VAL A 22 -8.20 4.75 -18.27
C VAL A 22 -7.74 3.97 -19.50
N TYR A 23 -6.82 3.02 -19.34
CA TYR A 23 -6.29 2.26 -20.47
C TYR A 23 -7.33 1.31 -21.07
N ALA A 24 -8.12 0.64 -20.26
CA ALA A 24 -9.20 -0.23 -20.72
C ALA A 24 -10.31 0.53 -21.47
N ALA A 25 -10.70 1.71 -20.97
CA ALA A 25 -11.66 2.59 -21.67
C ALA A 25 -11.14 3.05 -23.03
N ARG A 26 -9.87 3.46 -23.10
CA ARG A 26 -9.21 3.86 -24.35
C ARG A 26 -9.06 2.71 -25.35
N ALA A 27 -9.01 1.47 -24.87
CA ALA A 27 -9.06 0.26 -25.70
C ALA A 27 -10.48 -0.15 -26.12
N GLY A 28 -11.51 0.61 -25.73
CA GLY A 28 -12.91 0.34 -26.08
C GLY A 28 -13.54 -0.83 -25.32
N LEU A 29 -12.98 -1.22 -24.17
CA LEU A 29 -13.47 -2.36 -23.39
C LEU A 29 -14.69 -2.03 -22.52
N SER A 30 -15.05 -0.75 -22.37
CA SER A 30 -16.14 -0.29 -21.49
C SER A 30 -16.06 -0.92 -20.09
N PRO A 31 -14.96 -0.70 -19.35
CA PRO A 31 -14.75 -1.34 -18.06
C PRO A 31 -15.72 -0.80 -17.01
N CYS A 32 -16.05 -1.63 -16.02
CA CYS A 32 -16.70 -1.22 -14.78
C CYS A 32 -15.66 -1.21 -13.66
N LEU A 33 -15.52 -0.09 -12.94
CA LEU A 33 -14.64 0.02 -11.79
C LEU A 33 -15.47 0.01 -10.50
N ILE A 34 -15.13 -0.92 -9.59
CA ILE A 34 -15.74 -1.02 -8.27
C ILE A 34 -14.74 -0.48 -7.24
N THR A 35 -15.13 0.59 -6.54
CA THR A 35 -14.18 1.39 -5.73
C THR A 35 -13.76 0.72 -4.43
N GLY A 36 -14.58 -0.12 -3.84
CA GLY A 36 -14.48 -0.50 -2.43
C GLY A 36 -15.03 0.59 -1.51
N MET A 37 -14.79 0.45 -0.20
CA MET A 37 -15.25 1.42 0.81
C MET A 37 -14.40 2.69 0.84
N GLU A 38 -13.14 2.60 0.47
CA GLU A 38 -12.19 3.72 0.45
C GLU A 38 -11.88 4.12 -0.98
N GLN A 39 -12.74 4.95 -1.57
CA GLN A 39 -12.55 5.45 -2.93
C GLN A 39 -11.27 6.28 -3.01
N GLY A 40 -10.37 5.92 -3.94
CA GLY A 40 -9.04 6.53 -4.08
C GLY A 40 -7.93 5.76 -3.33
N GLY A 41 -8.31 4.85 -2.44
CA GLY A 41 -7.36 4.00 -1.70
C GLY A 41 -6.48 4.79 -0.73
N GLN A 42 -5.33 4.22 -0.36
CA GLN A 42 -4.48 4.75 0.71
C GLN A 42 -3.93 6.17 0.48
N LEU A 43 -3.79 6.62 -0.77
CA LEU A 43 -3.32 7.98 -1.04
C LEU A 43 -4.30 9.05 -0.56
N THR A 44 -5.58 8.72 -0.34
CA THR A 44 -6.55 9.67 0.23
C THR A 44 -6.27 10.03 1.69
N THR A 45 -5.47 9.24 2.39
CA THR A 45 -5.06 9.47 3.78
C THR A 45 -3.65 10.07 3.88
N THR A 46 -2.95 10.25 2.75
CA THR A 46 -1.62 10.85 2.67
C THR A 46 -1.75 12.36 2.45
N THR A 47 -0.82 13.12 3.03
CA THR A 47 -0.72 14.57 2.82
C THR A 47 0.05 14.88 1.52
N ASP A 48 1.26 15.43 1.62
CA ASP A 48 2.05 15.81 0.46
C ASP A 48 2.59 14.57 -0.30
N VAL A 49 2.49 14.61 -1.63
CA VAL A 49 3.00 13.58 -2.55
C VAL A 49 4.06 14.22 -3.45
N GLU A 50 5.31 14.17 -3.02
CA GLU A 50 6.43 14.80 -3.74
C GLU A 50 7.09 13.86 -4.76
N ASN A 51 6.74 12.59 -4.76
CA ASN A 51 7.34 11.56 -5.60
C ASN A 51 6.45 11.12 -6.78
N TRP A 52 5.40 11.86 -7.08
CA TRP A 52 4.60 11.65 -8.29
C TRP A 52 5.17 12.48 -9.45
N PRO A 53 5.69 11.85 -10.52
CA PRO A 53 6.28 12.58 -11.64
C PRO A 53 5.25 13.44 -12.38
N GLY A 54 5.62 14.68 -12.67
CA GLY A 54 4.79 15.64 -13.40
C GLY A 54 4.09 16.67 -12.52
N ASP A 55 4.15 16.51 -11.20
CA ASP A 55 3.68 17.51 -10.24
C ASP A 55 4.85 17.88 -9.29
N SER A 56 5.25 19.15 -9.30
CA SER A 56 6.40 19.65 -8.51
C SER A 56 5.98 20.49 -7.29
N ASP A 57 4.75 20.95 -7.23
CA ASP A 57 4.32 22.00 -6.31
C ASP A 57 3.15 21.56 -5.42
N GLY A 58 3.48 20.89 -4.30
CA GLY A 58 2.53 20.71 -3.20
C GLY A 58 1.32 19.83 -3.50
N LEU A 59 1.47 18.83 -4.38
CA LEU A 59 0.40 17.88 -4.67
C LEU A 59 0.02 17.10 -3.41
N GLN A 60 -1.27 17.12 -3.07
CA GLN A 60 -1.81 16.33 -1.96
C GLN A 60 -2.35 14.99 -2.46
N GLY A 61 -2.24 13.93 -1.64
CA GLY A 61 -2.75 12.61 -1.99
C GLY A 61 -4.22 12.60 -2.41
N PRO A 62 -5.14 13.20 -1.64
CA PRO A 62 -6.55 13.31 -2.05
C PRO A 62 -6.75 14.04 -3.38
N GLU A 63 -5.96 15.09 -3.65
CA GLU A 63 -6.03 15.84 -4.91
C GLU A 63 -5.59 14.98 -6.10
N LEU A 64 -4.49 14.24 -5.94
CA LEU A 64 -4.03 13.30 -6.97
C LEU A 64 -5.13 12.29 -7.32
N MET A 65 -5.76 11.70 -6.30
CA MET A 65 -6.80 10.69 -6.51
C MET A 65 -8.07 11.28 -7.13
N ASP A 66 -8.45 12.51 -6.77
CA ASP A 66 -9.56 13.25 -7.41
C ASP A 66 -9.27 13.54 -8.89
N ARG A 67 -8.05 13.95 -9.23
CA ARG A 67 -7.62 14.16 -10.62
C ARG A 67 -7.64 12.88 -11.43
N MET A 68 -7.20 11.74 -10.84
CA MET A 68 -7.26 10.44 -11.49
C MET A 68 -8.70 9.97 -11.70
N LEU A 69 -9.58 10.16 -10.71
CA LEU A 69 -11.01 9.86 -10.84
C LEU A 69 -11.66 10.67 -11.96
N LYS A 70 -11.46 11.99 -11.99
CA LYS A 70 -11.97 12.87 -13.05
C LYS A 70 -11.52 12.44 -14.44
N HIS A 71 -10.29 11.95 -14.58
CA HIS A 71 -9.82 11.40 -15.84
C HIS A 71 -10.59 10.13 -16.23
N VAL A 72 -10.83 9.23 -15.28
CA VAL A 72 -11.63 8.01 -15.48
C VAL A 72 -13.06 8.37 -15.92
N GLU A 73 -13.70 9.31 -15.20
CA GLU A 73 -15.06 9.78 -15.49
C GLU A 73 -15.15 10.48 -16.87
N SER A 74 -14.12 11.22 -17.28
CA SER A 74 -14.07 11.88 -18.60
C SER A 74 -14.04 10.91 -19.77
N LEU A 75 -13.72 9.65 -19.52
CA LEU A 75 -13.76 8.54 -20.48
C LEU A 75 -15.05 7.70 -20.38
N GLU A 76 -16.06 8.21 -19.66
CA GLU A 76 -17.36 7.56 -19.48
C GLU A 76 -17.27 6.15 -18.86
N VAL A 77 -16.24 5.91 -18.04
CA VAL A 77 -16.11 4.66 -17.29
C VAL A 77 -17.19 4.59 -16.21
N GLU A 78 -17.87 3.46 -16.12
CA GLU A 78 -18.81 3.20 -15.03
C GLU A 78 -18.06 2.99 -13.72
N VAL A 79 -18.20 3.92 -12.77
CA VAL A 79 -17.60 3.85 -11.44
C VAL A 79 -18.69 3.56 -10.43
N ILE A 80 -18.59 2.42 -9.73
CA ILE A 80 -19.59 1.95 -8.76
C ILE A 80 -18.96 1.96 -7.38
N PHE A 81 -19.63 2.64 -6.46
CA PHE A 81 -19.32 2.57 -5.04
C PHE A 81 -20.00 1.33 -4.44
N ASP A 82 -19.26 0.25 -4.31
CA ASP A 82 -19.70 -0.99 -3.68
C ASP A 82 -18.51 -1.70 -3.03
N HIS A 83 -18.79 -2.51 -2.03
CA HIS A 83 -17.81 -3.37 -1.36
C HIS A 83 -18.09 -4.83 -1.69
N ILE A 84 -17.12 -5.51 -2.30
CA ILE A 84 -17.24 -6.92 -2.66
C ILE A 84 -16.94 -7.78 -1.43
N GLU A 85 -17.91 -8.61 -1.05
CA GLU A 85 -17.81 -9.53 0.10
C GLU A 85 -17.47 -10.96 -0.31
N ASN A 86 -17.77 -11.33 -1.57
CA ASN A 86 -17.49 -12.67 -2.07
C ASN A 86 -17.08 -12.62 -3.54
N ALA A 87 -16.16 -13.50 -3.92
CA ALA A 87 -15.73 -13.73 -5.29
C ALA A 87 -15.76 -15.24 -5.58
N ASP A 88 -16.33 -15.63 -6.72
CA ASP A 88 -16.27 -16.98 -7.27
C ASP A 88 -15.61 -16.96 -8.64
N LEU A 89 -14.37 -17.45 -8.68
CA LEU A 89 -13.52 -17.50 -9.87
C LEU A 89 -13.42 -18.93 -10.44
N SER A 90 -14.24 -19.86 -9.96
CA SER A 90 -14.19 -21.29 -10.34
C SER A 90 -14.60 -21.55 -11.79
N SER A 91 -15.43 -20.69 -12.37
CA SER A 91 -15.90 -20.78 -13.75
C SER A 91 -16.28 -19.42 -14.30
N LYS A 92 -16.23 -19.27 -15.64
CA LYS A 92 -16.75 -18.09 -16.34
C LYS A 92 -18.26 -18.15 -16.53
N PRO A 93 -18.95 -17.02 -16.52
CA PRO A 93 -18.43 -15.69 -16.11
C PRO A 93 -18.05 -15.69 -14.62
N TYR A 94 -16.98 -14.95 -14.28
CA TYR A 94 -16.57 -14.76 -12.87
C TYR A 94 -17.62 -13.97 -12.13
N LYS A 95 -17.91 -14.37 -10.88
CA LYS A 95 -18.99 -13.79 -10.09
C LYS A 95 -18.46 -13.08 -8.86
N LEU A 96 -18.97 -11.87 -8.66
CA LEU A 96 -18.67 -11.06 -7.49
C LEU A 96 -19.99 -10.69 -6.80
N THR A 97 -20.00 -10.77 -5.49
CA THR A 97 -21.15 -10.35 -4.67
C THR A 97 -20.73 -9.17 -3.81
N GLY A 98 -21.33 -8.02 -4.06
CA GLY A 98 -21.14 -6.81 -3.28
C GLY A 98 -22.28 -6.58 -2.29
N ASN A 99 -22.17 -5.49 -1.52
CA ASN A 99 -23.22 -5.07 -0.58
C ASN A 99 -24.45 -4.51 -1.32
N VAL A 100 -24.25 -3.95 -2.51
CA VAL A 100 -25.31 -3.30 -3.30
C VAL A 100 -25.76 -4.20 -4.44
N ASN A 101 -24.82 -4.75 -5.22
CA ASN A 101 -25.09 -5.49 -6.44
C ASN A 101 -24.36 -6.84 -6.49
N THR A 102 -24.77 -7.66 -7.46
CA THR A 102 -24.01 -8.83 -7.92
C THR A 102 -23.46 -8.57 -9.31
N TYR A 103 -22.27 -9.08 -9.60
CA TYR A 103 -21.56 -8.80 -10.84
C TYR A 103 -21.12 -10.11 -11.50
N GLU A 104 -21.19 -10.13 -12.83
CA GLU A 104 -20.57 -11.19 -13.63
C GLU A 104 -19.64 -10.57 -14.68
N SER A 105 -18.45 -11.17 -14.89
CA SER A 105 -17.49 -10.69 -15.87
C SER A 105 -16.72 -11.79 -16.58
N ASP A 106 -16.30 -11.50 -17.81
CA ASP A 106 -15.44 -12.39 -18.60
C ASP A 106 -13.96 -12.24 -18.19
N SER A 107 -13.60 -11.07 -17.68
CA SER A 107 -12.24 -10.75 -17.21
C SER A 107 -12.28 -9.86 -15.97
N LEU A 108 -11.25 -9.98 -15.12
CA LEU A 108 -11.14 -9.26 -13.84
C LEU A 108 -9.72 -8.71 -13.66
N ILE A 109 -9.61 -7.43 -13.28
CA ILE A 109 -8.37 -6.83 -12.79
C ILE A 109 -8.52 -6.58 -11.29
N ILE A 110 -7.67 -7.22 -10.49
CA ILE A 110 -7.61 -7.07 -9.04
C ILE A 110 -6.59 -6.00 -8.71
N ALA A 111 -7.08 -4.85 -8.22
CA ALA A 111 -6.28 -3.68 -7.85
C ALA A 111 -6.60 -3.21 -6.42
N THR A 112 -6.88 -4.18 -5.54
CA THR A 112 -7.36 -3.95 -4.16
C THR A 112 -6.29 -3.45 -3.20
N GLY A 113 -5.03 -3.41 -3.64
CA GLY A 113 -3.90 -2.88 -2.89
C GLY A 113 -3.51 -3.71 -1.66
N ALA A 114 -2.77 -3.06 -0.76
CA ALA A 114 -2.36 -3.59 0.53
C ALA A 114 -2.51 -2.51 1.59
N SER A 115 -2.91 -2.89 2.79
CA SER A 115 -3.09 -1.96 3.91
C SER A 115 -1.89 -2.00 4.83
N ALA A 116 -1.36 -0.83 5.20
CA ALA A 116 -0.33 -0.72 6.23
C ALA A 116 -0.86 -1.26 7.56
N GLN A 117 -0.02 -1.99 8.28
CA GLN A 117 -0.35 -2.45 9.60
C GLN A 117 0.08 -1.42 10.65
N TYR A 118 -0.82 -1.16 11.59
CA TYR A 118 -0.61 -0.28 12.72
C TYR A 118 -0.73 -1.05 14.02
N LEU A 119 -0.27 -0.48 15.12
CA LEU A 119 -0.36 -1.10 16.45
C LEU A 119 -1.77 -1.02 17.05
N GLY A 120 -2.61 -0.13 16.50
CA GLY A 120 -3.98 0.09 16.98
C GLY A 120 -4.07 0.96 18.22
N LEU A 121 -3.05 1.76 18.50
CA LEU A 121 -3.09 2.73 19.59
C LEU A 121 -3.95 3.94 19.19
N GLN A 122 -4.80 4.43 20.09
CA GLN A 122 -5.60 5.61 19.82
C GLN A 122 -4.73 6.84 19.49
N SER A 123 -3.63 7.02 20.20
CA SER A 123 -2.66 8.09 19.95
C SER A 123 -1.94 7.95 18.60
N GLU A 124 -1.71 6.73 18.11
CA GLU A 124 -1.19 6.47 16.77
C GLU A 124 -2.16 7.01 15.70
N GLN A 125 -3.46 6.70 15.84
CA GLN A 125 -4.50 7.18 14.91
C GLN A 125 -4.66 8.70 14.93
N GLU A 126 -4.58 9.34 16.11
CA GLU A 126 -4.72 10.79 16.27
C GLU A 126 -3.64 11.57 15.50
N TYR A 127 -2.43 11.00 15.41
CA TYR A 127 -1.27 11.64 14.76
C TYR A 127 -0.95 11.07 13.37
N MET A 128 -1.81 10.24 12.78
CA MET A 128 -1.64 9.82 11.37
C MET A 128 -1.63 11.04 10.44
N GLY A 129 -0.61 11.14 9.57
CA GLY A 129 -0.37 12.31 8.72
C GLY A 129 0.09 13.57 9.45
N LYS A 130 0.22 13.52 10.79
CA LYS A 130 0.70 14.61 11.65
C LYS A 130 2.00 14.25 12.36
N GLY A 131 2.80 13.39 11.76
CA GLY A 131 4.04 12.88 12.33
C GLY A 131 4.10 11.36 12.45
N VAL A 132 2.98 10.65 12.30
CA VAL A 132 2.94 9.20 12.19
C VAL A 132 2.75 8.80 10.73
N SER A 133 3.63 7.96 10.22
CA SER A 133 3.65 7.41 8.86
C SER A 133 3.90 5.90 8.87
N ALA A 134 3.61 5.22 7.78
CA ALA A 134 3.97 3.81 7.53
C ALA A 134 4.80 3.65 6.23
N CYS A 135 5.38 4.75 5.72
CA CYS A 135 6.16 4.72 4.47
C CYS A 135 7.32 5.74 4.54
N ALA A 136 8.52 5.27 4.84
CA ALA A 136 9.70 6.13 4.91
C ALA A 136 10.09 6.73 3.54
N THR A 137 9.88 6.00 2.45
CA THR A 137 10.16 6.50 1.09
C THR A 137 9.17 7.55 0.62
N CYS A 138 7.97 7.58 1.21
CA CYS A 138 6.96 8.59 0.92
C CYS A 138 7.23 9.88 1.71
N ASP A 139 7.39 9.74 3.04
CA ASP A 139 7.34 10.88 3.96
C ASP A 139 8.68 11.25 4.58
N GLY A 140 9.72 10.43 4.39
CA GLY A 140 11.02 10.61 5.05
C GLY A 140 11.68 11.95 4.76
N PHE A 141 11.45 12.52 3.59
CA PHE A 141 12.02 13.82 3.20
C PHE A 141 11.54 14.99 4.10
N PHE A 142 10.29 14.95 4.60
CA PHE A 142 9.76 15.97 5.53
C PHE A 142 10.50 16.01 6.88
N TYR A 143 11.23 14.95 7.19
CA TYR A 143 12.00 14.79 8.43
C TYR A 143 13.51 14.93 8.21
N LYS A 144 13.92 15.53 7.09
CA LYS A 144 15.32 15.82 6.84
C LYS A 144 15.90 16.65 7.99
N ASP A 145 17.09 16.22 8.47
CA ASP A 145 17.82 16.84 9.60
C ASP A 145 17.05 16.85 10.94
N LYS A 146 15.98 16.05 11.09
CA LYS A 146 15.19 15.88 12.32
C LYS A 146 15.45 14.52 12.96
N GLU A 147 15.02 14.37 14.20
CA GLU A 147 15.03 13.09 14.92
C GLU A 147 13.74 12.31 14.63
N VAL A 148 13.88 11.02 14.32
CA VAL A 148 12.74 10.13 14.01
C VAL A 148 12.89 8.79 14.71
N ALA A 149 11.75 8.07 14.82
CA ALA A 149 11.78 6.67 15.24
C ALA A 149 11.11 5.77 14.19
N VAL A 150 11.55 4.51 14.17
CA VAL A 150 10.96 3.43 13.39
C VAL A 150 10.55 2.32 14.33
N ILE A 151 9.30 1.85 14.23
CA ILE A 151 8.79 0.74 15.04
C ILE A 151 8.80 -0.52 14.19
N GLY A 152 9.53 -1.53 14.61
CA GLY A 152 9.55 -2.81 13.90
C GLY A 152 10.82 -3.62 14.13
N GLY A 153 11.05 -4.66 13.33
CA GLY A 153 12.23 -5.52 13.44
C GLY A 153 12.34 -6.59 12.35
N GLY A 154 11.53 -6.46 11.30
CA GLY A 154 11.65 -7.21 10.05
C GLY A 154 12.43 -6.43 8.98
N ASN A 155 12.48 -6.96 7.75
CA ASN A 155 13.16 -6.33 6.62
C ASN A 155 12.71 -4.87 6.44
N THR A 156 11.40 -4.64 6.34
CA THR A 156 10.83 -3.30 6.15
C THR A 156 11.34 -2.29 7.19
N ALA A 157 11.31 -2.66 8.49
CA ALA A 157 11.76 -1.74 9.54
C ALA A 157 13.25 -1.39 9.44
N VAL A 158 14.08 -2.37 9.08
CA VAL A 158 15.53 -2.14 8.90
C VAL A 158 15.82 -1.35 7.64
N GLU A 159 15.13 -1.63 6.55
CA GLU A 159 15.25 -0.87 5.29
C GLU A 159 14.82 0.59 5.48
N GLU A 160 13.69 0.84 6.13
CA GLU A 160 13.21 2.19 6.44
C GLU A 160 14.17 2.93 7.38
N ALA A 161 14.69 2.27 8.43
CA ALA A 161 15.68 2.88 9.32
C ALA A 161 16.98 3.23 8.58
N LEU A 162 17.44 2.38 7.67
CA LEU A 162 18.60 2.64 6.82
C LEU A 162 18.35 3.81 5.85
N TYR A 163 17.17 3.85 5.22
CA TYR A 163 16.78 4.95 4.34
C TYR A 163 16.76 6.28 5.11
N LEU A 164 16.05 6.33 6.23
CA LEU A 164 15.93 7.52 7.08
C LEU A 164 17.27 7.95 7.66
N SER A 165 18.21 7.03 7.93
CA SER A 165 19.54 7.36 8.43
C SER A 165 20.38 8.19 7.47
N ASN A 166 20.00 8.24 6.19
CA ASN A 166 20.68 9.10 5.19
C ASN A 166 20.04 10.49 5.07
N LEU A 167 18.86 10.69 5.66
CA LEU A 167 18.09 11.94 5.57
C LEU A 167 18.02 12.66 6.92
N CYS A 168 17.77 11.89 7.99
CA CYS A 168 17.48 12.42 9.32
C CYS A 168 18.76 12.60 10.16
N SER A 169 18.70 13.50 11.12
CA SER A 169 19.81 13.71 12.06
C SER A 169 20.04 12.49 12.97
N SER A 170 18.96 11.81 13.35
CA SER A 170 18.99 10.62 14.20
C SER A 170 17.79 9.72 13.93
N VAL A 171 18.00 8.41 13.94
CA VAL A 171 16.95 7.39 13.79
C VAL A 171 16.98 6.44 14.98
N THR A 172 15.87 6.32 15.70
CA THR A 172 15.72 5.37 16.78
C THR A 172 14.87 4.18 16.30
N LEU A 173 15.46 3.02 16.08
CA LEU A 173 14.72 1.78 15.83
C LEU A 173 14.24 1.18 17.16
N VAL A 174 12.92 1.12 17.35
CA VAL A 174 12.31 0.52 18.55
C VAL A 174 11.86 -0.91 18.23
N HIS A 175 12.42 -1.87 18.95
CA HIS A 175 12.11 -3.28 18.74
C HIS A 175 11.78 -4.00 20.04
N ARG A 176 10.65 -4.70 20.07
CA ARG A 176 10.12 -5.40 21.28
C ARG A 176 10.88 -6.64 21.70
N ARG A 177 11.92 -7.06 20.97
CA ARG A 177 12.77 -8.23 21.24
C ARG A 177 14.24 -7.80 21.30
N ASP A 178 15.11 -8.74 21.63
CA ASP A 178 16.57 -8.58 21.66
C ASP A 178 17.27 -8.97 20.35
N SER A 179 16.52 -9.33 19.31
CA SER A 179 17.05 -9.73 18.01
C SER A 179 16.10 -9.39 16.88
N LEU A 180 16.63 -8.97 15.75
CA LEU A 180 15.89 -8.65 14.53
C LEU A 180 15.54 -9.92 13.75
N ARG A 181 14.43 -9.85 13.00
CA ARG A 181 14.03 -10.89 12.05
C ARG A 181 14.43 -10.56 10.61
N ALA A 182 15.01 -9.39 10.39
CA ALA A 182 15.51 -8.95 9.09
C ALA A 182 16.63 -9.87 8.59
N GLU A 183 16.88 -9.84 7.29
CA GLU A 183 18.01 -10.56 6.67
C GLU A 183 19.35 -10.10 7.25
N LYS A 184 20.31 -11.03 7.33
CA LYS A 184 21.62 -10.76 7.94
C LYS A 184 22.34 -9.56 7.33
N ILE A 185 22.29 -9.44 6.01
CA ILE A 185 22.94 -8.32 5.31
C ILE A 185 22.34 -6.96 5.69
N LEU A 186 21.04 -6.90 5.92
CA LEU A 186 20.36 -5.69 6.38
C LEU A 186 20.74 -5.38 7.83
N GLN A 187 20.80 -6.39 8.68
CA GLN A 187 21.24 -6.23 10.06
C GLN A 187 22.69 -5.72 10.14
N GLU A 188 23.60 -6.26 9.34
CA GLU A 188 24.99 -5.81 9.29
C GLU A 188 25.10 -4.33 8.89
N ARG A 189 24.32 -3.89 7.90
CA ARG A 189 24.25 -2.49 7.48
C ARG A 189 23.71 -1.59 8.60
N LEU A 190 22.66 -2.03 9.28
CA LEU A 190 22.06 -1.30 10.39
C LEU A 190 23.03 -1.15 11.55
N PHE A 191 23.71 -2.23 11.98
CA PHE A 191 24.71 -2.19 13.04
C PHE A 191 25.93 -1.36 12.68
N LYS A 192 26.28 -1.28 11.40
CA LYS A 192 27.30 -0.33 10.91
C LYS A 192 26.86 1.11 11.14
N LYS A 193 25.62 1.45 10.76
CA LYS A 193 25.03 2.78 10.99
C LYS A 193 24.91 3.14 12.47
N GLU A 194 24.60 2.18 13.32
CA GLU A 194 24.58 2.36 14.77
C GLU A 194 25.98 2.74 15.30
N LYS A 195 27.04 2.10 14.79
CA LYS A 195 28.43 2.46 15.14
C LYS A 195 28.86 3.82 14.59
N GLU A 196 28.32 4.24 13.46
CA GLU A 196 28.56 5.56 12.86
C GLU A 196 27.86 6.70 13.64
N GLY A 197 26.88 6.37 14.50
CA GLY A 197 26.34 7.25 15.55
C GLY A 197 25.01 7.93 15.25
N ASN A 198 24.41 7.78 14.04
CA ASN A 198 23.11 8.40 13.76
C ASN A 198 21.93 7.42 13.81
N VAL A 199 22.17 6.16 14.12
CA VAL A 199 21.16 5.15 14.40
C VAL A 199 21.31 4.66 15.83
N LYS A 200 20.21 4.49 16.54
CA LYS A 200 20.14 3.88 17.86
C LYS A 200 19.08 2.78 17.85
N ILE A 201 19.38 1.64 18.46
CA ILE A 201 18.43 0.55 18.61
C ILE A 201 17.97 0.46 20.06
N LEU A 202 16.68 0.62 20.28
CA LEU A 202 16.02 0.35 21.56
C LEU A 202 15.48 -1.08 21.54
N TRP A 203 16.30 -1.99 22.07
CA TRP A 203 15.93 -3.39 22.24
C TRP A 203 14.97 -3.59 23.40
N ASN A 204 14.08 -4.58 23.27
CA ASN A 204 13.12 -4.96 24.30
C ASN A 204 12.18 -3.80 24.68
N HIS A 205 11.86 -2.92 23.72
CA HIS A 205 10.93 -1.83 23.93
C HIS A 205 9.75 -1.91 22.97
N GLU A 206 8.57 -1.58 23.47
CA GLU A 206 7.36 -1.44 22.68
C GLU A 206 6.81 -0.02 22.78
N LEU A 207 6.22 0.45 21.70
CA LEU A 207 5.50 1.72 21.67
C LEU A 207 4.20 1.56 22.47
N ILE A 208 3.93 2.45 23.39
CA ILE A 208 2.69 2.46 24.18
C ILE A 208 1.87 3.73 23.99
N GLU A 209 2.48 4.83 23.57
CA GLU A 209 1.79 6.10 23.32
C GLU A 209 2.57 6.96 22.34
N VAL A 210 1.87 7.62 21.44
CA VAL A 210 2.40 8.73 20.63
C VAL A 210 2.00 10.05 21.29
N LYS A 211 2.95 10.95 21.46
CA LYS A 211 2.77 12.25 22.10
C LYS A 211 2.97 13.37 21.11
N GLY A 212 2.23 14.45 21.30
CA GLY A 212 2.34 15.64 20.50
C GLY A 212 1.62 16.84 21.14
N ASP A 213 1.56 17.92 20.40
CA ASP A 213 0.92 19.17 20.83
C ASP A 213 -0.52 19.34 20.32
N GLY A 214 -1.11 18.24 19.77
CA GLY A 214 -2.40 18.21 19.09
C GLY A 214 -2.30 18.48 17.57
N ASN A 215 -1.20 19.07 17.09
CA ASN A 215 -0.96 19.33 15.69
C ASN A 215 0.11 18.40 15.11
N LEU A 216 1.22 18.21 15.82
CA LEU A 216 2.35 17.40 15.38
C LEU A 216 2.86 16.51 16.50
N VAL A 217 3.46 15.39 16.11
CA VAL A 217 4.22 14.51 17.01
C VAL A 217 5.44 15.23 17.54
N ASN A 218 5.75 15.09 18.84
CA ASN A 218 6.95 15.63 19.48
C ASN A 218 7.71 14.60 20.35
N ALA A 219 7.07 13.49 20.70
CA ALA A 219 7.70 12.39 21.42
C ALA A 219 6.91 11.09 21.24
N ILE A 220 7.54 9.99 21.63
CA ILE A 220 6.87 8.71 21.87
C ILE A 220 7.13 8.24 23.29
N LYS A 221 6.20 7.50 23.85
CA LYS A 221 6.38 6.79 25.11
C LYS A 221 6.57 5.30 24.81
N VAL A 222 7.65 4.76 25.30
CA VAL A 222 8.01 3.36 25.13
C VAL A 222 8.10 2.67 26.48
N ARG A 223 7.84 1.35 26.49
CA ARG A 223 7.92 0.50 27.67
C ARG A 223 8.94 -0.61 27.44
N ASP A 224 9.85 -0.81 28.37
CA ASP A 224 10.73 -1.98 28.39
C ASP A 224 9.90 -3.25 28.66
N THR A 225 10.05 -4.26 27.81
CA THR A 225 9.28 -5.52 27.89
C THR A 225 9.80 -6.46 28.98
N LYS A 226 10.95 -6.16 29.61
CA LYS A 226 11.57 -6.98 30.66
C LYS A 226 11.18 -6.54 32.07
N ASP A 227 11.23 -5.26 32.33
CA ASP A 227 10.98 -4.69 33.66
C ASP A 227 9.77 -3.76 33.72
N SER A 228 9.10 -3.53 32.56
CA SER A 228 7.93 -2.64 32.43
C SER A 228 8.22 -1.17 32.75
N SER A 229 9.48 -0.75 32.81
CA SER A 229 9.83 0.65 32.96
C SER A 229 9.44 1.44 31.70
N GLU A 230 8.99 2.67 31.91
CA GLU A 230 8.55 3.53 30.82
C GLU A 230 9.51 4.71 30.63
N SER A 231 9.74 5.09 29.39
CA SER A 231 10.58 6.24 29.07
C SER A 231 10.01 6.99 27.87
N GLU A 232 10.39 8.26 27.74
CA GLU A 232 10.04 9.08 26.59
C GLU A 232 11.24 9.22 25.66
N VAL A 233 10.94 9.21 24.35
CA VAL A 233 11.91 9.48 23.28
C VAL A 233 11.41 10.70 22.51
N PRO A 234 12.08 11.84 22.61
CA PRO A 234 11.77 13.02 21.81
C PRO A 234 12.03 12.73 20.32
N LEU A 235 11.15 13.19 19.45
CA LEU A 235 11.29 13.04 17.99
C LEU A 235 10.29 13.93 17.25
N SER A 236 10.50 14.09 15.96
CA SER A 236 9.60 14.86 15.09
C SER A 236 8.74 13.98 14.18
N GLY A 237 9.13 12.71 14.00
CA GLY A 237 8.40 11.76 13.12
C GLY A 237 8.53 10.33 13.59
N LEU A 238 7.46 9.57 13.41
CA LEU A 238 7.35 8.16 13.80
C LEU A 238 6.91 7.33 12.59
N PHE A 239 7.69 6.30 12.27
CA PHE A 239 7.40 5.38 11.18
C PHE A 239 7.02 4.00 11.71
N ILE A 240 5.80 3.56 11.39
CA ILE A 240 5.27 2.25 11.81
C ILE A 240 5.60 1.23 10.73
N ALA A 241 6.63 0.45 10.94
CA ALA A 241 7.18 -0.51 9.97
C ALA A 241 7.00 -1.96 10.45
N ILE A 242 5.77 -2.33 10.80
CA ILE A 242 5.43 -3.68 11.27
C ILE A 242 4.87 -4.59 10.17
N GLY A 243 4.79 -4.09 8.94
CA GLY A 243 4.40 -4.80 7.74
C GLY A 243 3.15 -4.23 7.07
N HIS A 244 2.81 -4.83 5.93
CA HIS A 244 1.59 -4.56 5.18
C HIS A 244 0.79 -5.86 5.06
N LYS A 245 -0.53 -5.76 4.99
CA LYS A 245 -1.43 -6.86 4.67
C LYS A 245 -2.04 -6.61 3.30
N PRO A 246 -1.78 -7.46 2.30
CA PRO A 246 -2.45 -7.35 1.01
C PRO A 246 -3.95 -7.64 1.15
N ASN A 247 -4.77 -6.92 0.38
CA ASN A 247 -6.22 -7.05 0.43
C ASN A 247 -6.68 -8.18 -0.51
N THR A 248 -6.36 -9.42 -0.14
CA THR A 248 -6.51 -10.63 -0.94
C THR A 248 -7.44 -11.67 -0.32
N ASP A 249 -8.03 -11.40 0.84
CA ASP A 249 -8.84 -12.37 1.59
C ASP A 249 -9.99 -12.96 0.74
N LEU A 250 -10.57 -12.17 -0.20
CA LEU A 250 -11.61 -12.59 -1.14
C LEU A 250 -11.18 -13.70 -2.11
N PHE A 251 -9.88 -13.80 -2.39
CA PHE A 251 -9.33 -14.71 -3.40
C PHE A 251 -8.56 -15.86 -2.80
N LYS A 252 -8.60 -15.98 -1.46
CA LYS A 252 -7.98 -17.08 -0.74
C LYS A 252 -8.51 -18.40 -1.25
N ASP A 253 -7.62 -19.37 -1.39
CA ASP A 253 -7.90 -20.73 -1.90
C ASP A 253 -8.37 -20.80 -3.38
N GLN A 254 -8.41 -19.65 -4.08
CA GLN A 254 -8.76 -19.58 -5.51
C GLN A 254 -7.57 -19.16 -6.38
N LEU A 255 -6.77 -18.18 -5.93
CA LEU A 255 -5.59 -17.69 -6.63
C LEU A 255 -4.31 -18.09 -5.91
N GLU A 256 -3.25 -18.35 -6.68
CA GLU A 256 -1.93 -18.56 -6.10
C GLU A 256 -1.42 -17.31 -5.40
N MET A 257 -0.88 -17.51 -4.19
CA MET A 257 -0.36 -16.42 -3.36
C MET A 257 1.02 -16.77 -2.79
N GLU A 258 1.82 -15.73 -2.54
CA GLU A 258 3.05 -15.83 -1.79
C GLU A 258 3.05 -14.78 -0.67
N ASN A 259 3.20 -15.21 0.58
CA ASN A 259 3.07 -14.33 1.76
C ASN A 259 1.77 -13.49 1.80
N GLY A 260 0.69 -14.02 1.22
CA GLY A 260 -0.61 -13.36 1.10
C GLY A 260 -0.77 -12.46 -0.13
N TYR A 261 0.29 -12.13 -0.85
CA TYR A 261 0.26 -11.35 -2.09
C TYR A 261 -0.10 -12.25 -3.28
N LEU A 262 -0.88 -11.72 -4.24
CA LEU A 262 -1.21 -12.45 -5.46
C LEU A 262 0.04 -12.68 -6.31
N LYS A 263 0.26 -13.91 -6.71
CA LYS A 263 1.33 -14.24 -7.66
C LYS A 263 0.89 -13.88 -9.07
N ILE A 264 1.79 -13.22 -9.79
CA ILE A 264 1.64 -12.89 -11.21
C ILE A 264 2.80 -13.51 -12.00
N ILE A 265 2.62 -13.66 -13.30
CA ILE A 265 3.65 -14.26 -14.17
C ILE A 265 4.94 -13.46 -14.13
N SER A 266 4.84 -12.14 -14.16
CA SER A 266 5.97 -11.21 -14.24
C SER A 266 6.80 -11.35 -15.53
N GLY A 267 7.76 -10.45 -15.76
CA GLY A 267 8.69 -10.52 -16.86
C GLY A 267 8.34 -9.63 -18.05
N THR A 268 8.96 -9.91 -19.21
CA THR A 268 8.89 -9.05 -20.40
C THR A 268 8.24 -9.71 -21.61
N ASP A 269 7.74 -10.95 -21.46
CA ASP A 269 7.18 -11.73 -22.57
C ASP A 269 5.67 -11.52 -22.78
N GLY A 270 5.09 -10.51 -22.11
CA GLY A 270 3.66 -10.23 -22.04
C GLY A 270 2.95 -11.05 -20.96
N ASN A 271 1.66 -10.74 -20.73
CA ASN A 271 0.86 -11.32 -19.64
C ASN A 271 1.50 -11.18 -18.24
N SER A 272 2.30 -10.15 -18.05
CA SER A 272 3.10 -9.98 -16.83
C SER A 272 2.23 -9.85 -15.57
N THR A 273 0.98 -9.41 -15.72
CA THR A 273 0.03 -9.22 -14.63
C THR A 273 -0.96 -10.36 -14.47
N ALA A 274 -0.87 -11.40 -15.30
CA ALA A 274 -1.75 -12.57 -15.24
C ALA A 274 -1.53 -13.37 -13.96
N THR A 275 -2.63 -13.77 -13.33
CA THR A 275 -2.65 -14.65 -12.16
C THR A 275 -2.70 -16.12 -12.58
N SER A 276 -2.92 -17.02 -11.63
CA SER A 276 -3.10 -18.46 -11.89
C SER A 276 -4.40 -18.82 -12.62
N ILE A 277 -5.36 -17.88 -12.73
CA ILE A 277 -6.63 -18.10 -13.43
C ILE A 277 -6.65 -17.27 -14.72
N PRO A 278 -6.88 -17.89 -15.91
CA PRO A 278 -6.96 -17.19 -17.18
C PRO A 278 -7.99 -16.06 -17.20
N GLY A 279 -7.61 -14.84 -17.63
CA GLY A 279 -8.50 -13.67 -17.66
C GLY A 279 -8.64 -12.95 -16.32
N VAL A 280 -7.89 -13.39 -15.29
CA VAL A 280 -7.78 -12.70 -14.02
C VAL A 280 -6.38 -12.13 -13.88
N PHE A 281 -6.29 -10.82 -13.69
CA PHE A 281 -5.04 -10.05 -13.61
C PHE A 281 -4.94 -9.36 -12.26
N ALA A 282 -3.71 -9.07 -11.81
CA ALA A 282 -3.48 -8.33 -10.58
C ALA A 282 -2.48 -7.19 -10.79
N ALA A 283 -2.75 -6.04 -10.18
CA ALA A 283 -1.94 -4.83 -10.33
C ALA A 283 -1.84 -4.03 -9.04
N GLY A 284 -0.71 -3.38 -8.83
CA GLY A 284 -0.42 -2.58 -7.64
C GLY A 284 -0.01 -3.43 -6.45
N ASP A 285 -0.18 -2.86 -5.27
CA ASP A 285 0.34 -3.42 -4.02
C ASP A 285 -0.29 -4.76 -3.62
N VAL A 286 -1.37 -5.17 -4.26
CA VAL A 286 -1.97 -6.51 -4.06
C VAL A 286 -1.04 -7.63 -4.53
N SER A 287 -0.12 -7.35 -5.46
CA SER A 287 0.90 -8.25 -6.01
C SER A 287 2.33 -7.75 -5.81
N ASP A 288 2.52 -6.45 -5.57
CA ASP A 288 3.84 -5.84 -5.35
C ASP A 288 4.11 -5.68 -3.84
N HIS A 289 4.88 -6.60 -3.27
CA HIS A 289 5.32 -6.52 -1.88
C HIS A 289 6.67 -5.81 -1.71
N ILE A 290 7.30 -5.37 -2.82
CA ILE A 290 8.66 -4.81 -2.84
C ILE A 290 8.64 -3.29 -2.91
N TYR A 291 8.06 -2.74 -3.98
CA TYR A 291 8.14 -1.30 -4.27
C TYR A 291 7.05 -0.50 -3.56
N ARG A 292 5.78 -0.91 -3.71
CA ARG A 292 4.60 -0.27 -3.10
C ARG A 292 4.60 1.25 -3.28
N GLN A 293 4.74 1.69 -4.52
CA GLN A 293 4.72 3.10 -4.89
C GLN A 293 3.52 3.41 -5.80
N ALA A 294 2.96 4.61 -5.68
CA ALA A 294 1.85 5.05 -6.51
C ALA A 294 2.15 4.92 -8.00
N ILE A 295 3.37 5.29 -8.41
CA ILE A 295 3.79 5.23 -9.81
C ILE A 295 3.98 3.79 -10.32
N THR A 296 4.52 2.86 -9.51
CA THR A 296 4.63 1.45 -9.89
C THR A 296 3.26 0.80 -9.94
N SER A 297 2.36 1.18 -9.03
CA SER A 297 0.96 0.75 -9.04
C SER A 297 0.24 1.23 -10.30
N ALA A 298 0.39 2.50 -10.68
CA ALA A 298 -0.16 3.03 -11.93
C ALA A 298 0.41 2.30 -13.16
N GLY A 299 1.73 2.07 -13.18
CA GLY A 299 2.40 1.33 -14.27
C GLY A 299 1.86 -0.09 -14.41
N SER A 300 1.72 -0.83 -13.31
CA SER A 300 1.15 -2.18 -13.34
C SER A 300 -0.34 -2.20 -13.71
N GLY A 301 -1.10 -1.17 -13.33
CA GLY A 301 -2.48 -0.99 -13.77
C GLY A 301 -2.61 -0.82 -15.29
N CYS A 302 -1.71 -0.05 -15.91
CA CYS A 302 -1.60 0.04 -17.36
C CYS A 302 -1.33 -1.34 -17.99
N MET A 303 -0.35 -2.08 -17.46
CA MET A 303 0.00 -3.41 -17.96
C MET A 303 -1.18 -4.39 -17.85
N ALA A 304 -1.90 -4.37 -16.73
CA ALA A 304 -3.06 -5.24 -16.53
C ALA A 304 -4.20 -4.95 -17.51
N ALA A 305 -4.43 -3.69 -17.84
CA ALA A 305 -5.43 -3.33 -18.85
C ALA A 305 -5.06 -3.83 -20.25
N LEU A 306 -3.77 -3.74 -20.64
CA LEU A 306 -3.28 -4.24 -21.93
C LEU A 306 -3.30 -5.78 -21.99
N ASP A 307 -2.96 -6.46 -20.89
CA ASP A 307 -3.05 -7.91 -20.80
C ASP A 307 -4.53 -8.37 -20.89
N ALA A 308 -5.45 -7.67 -20.23
CA ALA A 308 -6.89 -7.95 -20.31
C ALA A 308 -7.47 -7.67 -21.70
N GLU A 309 -7.05 -6.59 -22.37
CA GLU A 309 -7.43 -6.29 -23.76
C GLU A 309 -7.07 -7.44 -24.69
N LYS A 310 -5.80 -7.88 -24.65
CA LYS A 310 -5.32 -8.99 -25.46
C LYS A 310 -6.11 -10.27 -25.16
N TYR A 311 -6.31 -10.59 -23.89
CA TYR A 311 -7.05 -11.76 -23.49
C TYR A 311 -8.50 -11.76 -24.02
N LEU A 312 -9.23 -10.63 -23.89
CA LEU A 312 -10.61 -10.50 -24.35
C LEU A 312 -10.73 -10.46 -25.88
N ALA A 313 -9.68 -10.10 -26.59
CA ALA A 313 -9.66 -10.16 -28.05
C ALA A 313 -9.44 -11.57 -28.58
N GLU A 314 -8.82 -12.47 -27.81
CA GLU A 314 -8.49 -13.84 -28.19
C GLU A 314 -9.56 -14.86 -27.73
N ASN A 315 -10.50 -14.46 -26.84
CA ASN A 315 -11.51 -15.35 -26.23
C ASN A 315 -12.91 -14.78 -26.30
#